data_83760f78daf662e96e6a6bfa56edbcfd
#
_entry.id   83760f78daf662e96e6a6bfa56edbcfd
#
_cell.length_a   1.000
_cell.length_b   1.000
_cell.length_c   1.000
_cell.angle_alpha   90.00
_cell.angle_beta   90.00
_cell.angle_gamma   90.00
#
_symmetry.space_group_name_H-M   'P 1'
#
loop_
_entity.id
_entity.type
_entity.pdbx_description
1 polymer ?
#
loop_
_entity_poly.entity_id
_entity_poly.type
_entity_poly.pdbx_seq_one_letter_code
_entity_poly.pdbx_strand_id
1 'polypeptide(L)'
;MIVFCAGFLSVHAQNLGGFWKGTFTMNGCFSVNNIELQMTITGETVTGDSYHYLDVNNYVKKKIIGDYNPSSKKLTLQEDLVTTYHIPYHCVICIKNFQLFYSKNGNQEILSGRWGGNVINTIADCGTGTIVLTRIKESAFKEIPEIKVDTGEIRLDFYDNAEIDGDSISVLVNKKLVLTHQRLTAKPITMYVRIDPQNTFQEIEMVAENLGSIPPNTALLIITAGKKRYQLFLSSTESKSAMVRFVYDNDAGLNKKL
;
A
#
# COMPACT_ATOMS: atom_id res chain seq x y z
N MET A 1 -11.58 -34.14 -49.33
CA MET A 1 -10.69 -33.01 -48.90
C MET A 1 -11.14 -32.62 -47.49
N ILE A 2 -10.42 -33.14 -46.48
CA ILE A 2 -10.76 -32.92 -45.05
C ILE A 2 -9.95 -31.69 -44.61
N VAL A 3 -10.62 -30.59 -44.33
CA VAL A 3 -9.97 -29.38 -43.78
C VAL A 3 -9.84 -29.56 -42.27
N PHE A 4 -8.61 -29.76 -41.80
CA PHE A 4 -8.28 -29.73 -40.38
C PHE A 4 -8.24 -28.26 -39.91
N CYS A 5 -9.27 -27.84 -39.18
CA CYS A 5 -9.26 -26.55 -38.50
C CYS A 5 -8.43 -26.70 -37.20
N ALA A 6 -7.17 -26.27 -37.25
CA ALA A 6 -6.33 -26.17 -36.05
C ALA A 6 -6.83 -24.98 -35.21
N GLY A 7 -7.61 -25.30 -34.17
CA GLY A 7 -7.99 -24.31 -33.18
C GLY A 7 -6.77 -23.87 -32.38
N PHE A 8 -6.34 -22.63 -32.54
CA PHE A 8 -5.36 -22.00 -31.66
C PHE A 8 -6.01 -21.80 -30.28
N LEU A 9 -5.68 -22.66 -29.33
CA LEU A 9 -5.94 -22.43 -27.93
C LEU A 9 -5.07 -21.24 -27.51
N SER A 10 -5.66 -20.07 -27.37
CA SER A 10 -5.01 -18.93 -26.72
C SER A 10 -4.77 -19.31 -25.25
N VAL A 11 -3.56 -19.68 -24.93
CA VAL A 11 -3.12 -19.81 -23.53
C VAL A 11 -3.14 -18.40 -22.96
N HIS A 12 -4.19 -18.08 -22.21
CA HIS A 12 -4.20 -16.87 -21.41
C HIS A 12 -3.11 -17.02 -20.36
N ALA A 13 -2.00 -16.28 -20.54
CA ALA A 13 -0.96 -16.19 -19.55
C ALA A 13 -1.58 -15.73 -18.24
N GLN A 14 -1.48 -16.55 -17.18
CA GLN A 14 -2.01 -16.22 -15.87
C GLN A 14 -1.29 -14.96 -15.37
N ASN A 15 -2.06 -13.89 -15.15
CA ASN A 15 -1.50 -12.66 -14.59
C ASN A 15 -1.29 -12.85 -13.08
N LEU A 16 -0.05 -13.07 -12.63
CA LEU A 16 0.32 -13.15 -11.22
C LEU A 16 0.59 -11.77 -10.59
N GLY A 17 0.46 -10.69 -11.33
CA GLY A 17 0.51 -9.33 -10.80
C GLY A 17 -0.57 -9.11 -9.74
N GLY A 18 -0.34 -8.18 -8.82
CA GLY A 18 -1.24 -7.85 -7.71
C GLY A 18 -0.61 -8.10 -6.35
N PHE A 19 -1.44 -8.36 -5.34
CA PHE A 19 -1.04 -8.40 -3.94
C PHE A 19 -1.03 -9.82 -3.40
N TRP A 20 0.07 -10.19 -2.72
CA TRP A 20 0.28 -11.50 -2.14
C TRP A 20 0.75 -11.36 -0.71
N LYS A 21 0.12 -12.07 0.21
CA LYS A 21 0.39 -11.96 1.65
C LYS A 21 0.63 -13.32 2.28
N GLY A 22 1.57 -13.37 3.23
CA GLY A 22 1.84 -14.57 4.03
C GLY A 22 2.71 -14.27 5.23
N THR A 23 3.19 -15.35 5.84
CA THR A 23 4.13 -15.31 6.96
C THR A 23 5.30 -16.22 6.67
N PHE A 24 6.42 -15.97 7.32
CA PHE A 24 7.60 -16.82 7.26
C PHE A 24 8.32 -16.85 8.60
N THR A 25 9.06 -17.92 8.85
CA THR A 25 9.85 -18.06 10.07
C THR A 25 11.21 -17.42 9.85
N MET A 26 11.54 -16.43 10.68
CA MET A 26 12.81 -15.76 10.72
C MET A 26 13.11 -15.36 12.17
N ASN A 27 14.32 -15.59 12.61
CA ASN A 27 14.81 -15.00 13.86
C ASN A 27 15.12 -13.52 13.62
N GLY A 28 14.58 -12.64 14.43
CA GLY A 28 14.76 -11.21 14.23
C GLY A 28 13.93 -10.35 15.16
N CYS A 29 13.69 -9.14 14.75
CA CYS A 29 13.04 -8.11 15.54
C CYS A 29 11.53 -8.29 15.77
N PHE A 30 10.87 -8.91 14.82
CA PHE A 30 9.43 -9.07 14.88
C PHE A 30 9.07 -10.43 15.52
N SER A 31 8.11 -10.40 16.44
CA SER A 31 7.55 -11.62 17.03
C SER A 31 6.79 -12.45 16.01
N VAL A 32 6.21 -11.80 15.01
CA VAL A 32 5.59 -12.40 13.82
C VAL A 32 6.15 -11.74 12.59
N ASN A 33 6.66 -12.53 11.65
CA ASN A 33 7.21 -12.03 10.40
C ASN A 33 6.16 -12.15 9.29
N ASN A 34 5.40 -11.08 9.09
CA ASN A 34 4.50 -10.97 7.95
C ASN A 34 5.25 -10.47 6.72
N ILE A 35 4.80 -10.89 5.56
CA ILE A 35 5.29 -10.36 4.28
C ILE A 35 4.13 -10.10 3.33
N GLU A 36 4.23 -9.01 2.59
CA GLU A 36 3.36 -8.70 1.47
C GLU A 36 4.21 -8.36 0.25
N LEU A 37 3.90 -8.97 -0.89
CA LEU A 37 4.49 -8.65 -2.18
C LEU A 37 3.43 -7.96 -3.04
N GLN A 38 3.79 -6.80 -3.58
CA GLN A 38 2.99 -6.05 -4.55
C GLN A 38 3.71 -6.13 -5.88
N MET A 39 3.18 -6.88 -6.83
CA MET A 39 3.89 -7.23 -8.05
C MET A 39 3.19 -6.70 -9.30
N THR A 40 3.98 -6.22 -10.24
CA THR A 40 3.61 -5.98 -11.63
C THR A 40 4.41 -6.90 -12.52
N ILE A 41 3.75 -7.56 -13.47
CA ILE A 41 4.41 -8.48 -14.42
C ILE A 41 4.20 -7.93 -15.84
N THR A 42 5.31 -7.73 -16.52
CA THR A 42 5.34 -7.28 -17.92
C THR A 42 6.16 -8.28 -18.74
N GLY A 43 5.47 -9.11 -19.53
CA GLY A 43 6.11 -10.28 -20.14
C GLY A 43 6.52 -11.28 -19.08
N GLU A 44 7.82 -11.58 -19.00
CA GLU A 44 8.40 -12.45 -17.96
C GLU A 44 9.01 -11.65 -16.81
N THR A 45 9.21 -10.33 -16.97
CA THR A 45 9.84 -9.47 -15.98
C THR A 45 8.86 -9.11 -14.86
N VAL A 46 9.32 -9.24 -13.62
CA VAL A 46 8.57 -8.90 -12.41
C VAL A 46 9.23 -7.72 -11.71
N THR A 47 8.44 -6.73 -11.35
CA THR A 47 8.86 -5.58 -10.53
C THR A 47 7.83 -5.30 -9.46
N GLY A 48 8.20 -4.56 -8.42
CA GLY A 48 7.24 -4.19 -7.39
C GLY A 48 7.85 -3.82 -6.07
N ASP A 49 7.08 -4.02 -5.01
CA ASP A 49 7.46 -3.74 -3.63
C ASP A 49 7.28 -4.98 -2.74
N SER A 50 8.19 -5.15 -1.79
CA SER A 50 8.11 -6.12 -0.69
C SER A 50 7.99 -5.37 0.62
N TYR A 51 7.05 -5.78 1.45
CA TYR A 51 6.90 -5.31 2.83
C TYR A 51 7.13 -6.47 3.79
N HIS A 52 8.17 -6.37 4.62
CA HIS A 52 8.37 -7.25 5.77
C HIS A 52 7.96 -6.48 7.02
N TYR A 53 6.99 -7.00 7.80
CA TYR A 53 6.33 -6.20 8.81
C TYR A 53 5.79 -7.01 9.98
N LEU A 54 5.70 -6.36 11.13
CA LEU A 54 4.88 -6.79 12.26
C LEU A 54 3.44 -6.29 12.07
N ASP A 55 3.29 -5.00 11.80
CA ASP A 55 2.05 -4.29 11.53
C ASP A 55 2.31 -3.11 10.56
N VAL A 56 1.29 -2.31 10.25
CA VAL A 56 1.40 -1.19 9.30
C VAL A 56 2.28 -0.02 9.79
N ASN A 57 2.64 0.02 11.06
CA ASN A 57 3.52 1.03 11.64
C ASN A 57 4.95 0.51 11.83
N ASN A 58 5.15 -0.82 11.81
CA ASN A 58 6.44 -1.48 12.03
C ASN A 58 6.77 -2.35 10.82
N TYR A 59 7.47 -1.78 9.85
CA TYR A 59 7.75 -2.43 8.57
C TYR A 59 9.07 -2.00 7.94
N VAL A 60 9.52 -2.80 6.97
CA VAL A 60 10.58 -2.45 6.00
C VAL A 60 10.02 -2.64 4.61
N LYS A 61 10.00 -1.56 3.82
CA LYS A 61 9.63 -1.56 2.40
C LYS A 61 10.88 -1.65 1.54
N LYS A 62 10.85 -2.54 0.54
CA LYS A 62 11.95 -2.74 -0.40
C LYS A 62 11.41 -2.89 -1.81
N LYS A 63 12.19 -2.49 -2.81
CA LYS A 63 11.91 -2.84 -4.20
C LYS A 63 12.20 -4.32 -4.41
N ILE A 64 11.43 -4.94 -5.31
CA ILE A 64 11.68 -6.29 -5.81
C ILE A 64 11.82 -6.27 -7.32
N ILE A 65 12.72 -7.11 -7.80
CA ILE A 65 12.90 -7.40 -9.21
C ILE A 65 12.98 -8.93 -9.39
N GLY A 66 12.66 -9.42 -10.57
CA GLY A 66 12.80 -10.85 -10.87
C GLY A 66 12.10 -11.26 -12.14
N ASP A 67 11.90 -12.58 -12.26
CA ASP A 67 11.38 -13.19 -13.45
C ASP A 67 10.28 -14.23 -13.11
N TYR A 68 9.28 -14.29 -13.97
CA TYR A 68 8.25 -15.32 -13.95
C TYR A 68 8.35 -16.19 -15.20
N ASN A 69 8.52 -17.49 -15.01
CA ASN A 69 8.46 -18.48 -16.10
C ASN A 69 7.07 -19.14 -16.11
N PRO A 70 6.22 -18.86 -17.12
CA PRO A 70 4.87 -19.39 -17.19
C PRO A 70 4.81 -20.91 -17.37
N SER A 71 5.80 -21.50 -18.09
CA SER A 71 5.83 -22.92 -18.38
C SER A 71 6.08 -23.76 -17.14
N SER A 72 7.00 -23.33 -16.27
CA SER A 72 7.29 -23.98 -14.99
C SER A 72 6.47 -23.41 -13.82
N LYS A 73 5.73 -22.35 -14.03
CA LYS A 73 5.01 -21.58 -13.00
C LYS A 73 5.93 -21.10 -11.88
N LYS A 74 7.21 -20.89 -12.21
CA LYS A 74 8.24 -20.48 -11.26
C LYS A 74 8.42 -18.98 -11.28
N LEU A 75 8.45 -18.39 -10.09
CA LEU A 75 8.74 -17.00 -9.83
C LEU A 75 10.05 -16.91 -9.04
N THR A 76 11.03 -16.19 -9.57
CA THR A 76 12.30 -15.90 -8.90
C THR A 76 12.36 -14.41 -8.63
N LEU A 77 12.46 -14.01 -7.37
CA LEU A 77 12.48 -12.61 -6.96
C LEU A 77 13.70 -12.32 -6.09
N GLN A 78 14.18 -11.10 -6.18
CA GLN A 78 15.20 -10.53 -5.32
C GLN A 78 14.71 -9.20 -4.76
N GLU A 79 14.84 -9.02 -3.45
CA GLU A 79 14.75 -7.70 -2.82
C GLU A 79 16.02 -6.92 -3.16
N ASP A 80 15.87 -5.64 -3.47
CA ASP A 80 16.99 -4.78 -3.91
C ASP A 80 17.09 -3.56 -2.99
N LEU A 81 16.50 -2.45 -3.38
CA LEU A 81 16.60 -1.17 -2.69
C LEU A 81 15.64 -1.08 -1.51
N VAL A 82 16.15 -0.78 -0.31
CA VAL A 82 15.33 -0.36 0.84
C VAL A 82 14.85 1.07 0.59
N THR A 83 13.54 1.26 0.50
CA THR A 83 12.94 2.58 0.21
C THR A 83 12.42 3.28 1.45
N THR A 84 11.90 2.53 2.42
CA THR A 84 11.35 3.07 3.66
C THR A 84 11.41 2.01 4.76
N TYR A 85 11.65 2.41 5.99
CA TYR A 85 11.55 1.51 7.13
C TYR A 85 11.13 2.25 8.40
N HIS A 86 10.36 1.54 9.23
CA HIS A 86 9.96 1.93 10.57
C HIS A 86 10.16 0.71 11.47
N ILE A 87 11.35 0.58 12.05
CA ILE A 87 11.75 -0.54 12.92
C ILE A 87 12.55 -0.02 14.09
N PRO A 88 12.58 -0.73 15.24
CA PRO A 88 13.43 -0.37 16.36
C PRO A 88 14.92 -0.29 15.96
N TYR A 89 15.68 0.60 16.60
CA TYR A 89 17.07 0.90 16.22
C TYR A 89 18.04 -0.29 16.29
N HIS A 90 17.72 -1.29 17.12
CA HIS A 90 18.55 -2.51 17.26
C HIS A 90 18.24 -3.57 16.21
N CYS A 91 17.28 -3.31 15.35
CA CYS A 91 16.88 -4.23 14.30
C CYS A 91 17.77 -4.14 13.07
N VAL A 92 18.04 -5.27 12.46
CA VAL A 92 18.78 -5.34 11.20
C VAL A 92 17.84 -5.60 10.03
N ILE A 93 18.16 -5.01 8.89
CA ILE A 93 17.39 -5.20 7.66
C ILE A 93 18.00 -6.37 6.88
N CYS A 94 17.17 -7.31 6.49
CA CYS A 94 17.53 -8.45 5.67
C CYS A 94 17.05 -8.23 4.23
N ILE A 95 17.93 -8.42 3.26
CA ILE A 95 17.63 -8.45 1.83
C ILE A 95 17.41 -9.90 1.44
N LYS A 96 16.24 -10.22 0.89
CA LYS A 96 15.80 -11.59 0.64
C LYS A 96 15.73 -11.93 -0.84
N ASN A 97 15.95 -13.22 -1.13
CA ASN A 97 15.71 -13.84 -2.41
C ASN A 97 14.61 -14.89 -2.25
N PHE A 98 13.75 -15.03 -3.26
CA PHE A 98 12.63 -15.95 -3.24
C PHE A 98 12.64 -16.83 -4.49
N GLN A 99 12.35 -18.12 -4.30
CA GLN A 99 12.03 -19.06 -5.37
C GLN A 99 10.65 -19.64 -5.07
N LEU A 100 9.64 -19.16 -5.77
CA LEU A 100 8.24 -19.49 -5.53
C LEU A 100 7.62 -20.19 -6.72
N PHE A 101 6.64 -21.04 -6.45
CA PHE A 101 5.84 -21.73 -7.45
C PHE A 101 4.38 -21.37 -7.27
N TYR A 102 3.75 -21.03 -8.37
CA TYR A 102 2.32 -20.75 -8.38
C TYR A 102 1.50 -22.02 -8.44
N SER A 103 0.47 -22.07 -7.61
CA SER A 103 -0.56 -23.10 -7.64
C SER A 103 -1.93 -22.47 -7.37
N LYS A 104 -2.98 -23.21 -7.74
CA LYS A 104 -4.37 -22.82 -7.48
C LYS A 104 -5.11 -24.01 -6.88
N ASN A 105 -5.77 -23.77 -5.75
CA ASN A 105 -6.63 -24.76 -5.10
C ASN A 105 -8.04 -24.18 -4.96
N GLY A 106 -8.96 -24.63 -5.79
CA GLY A 106 -10.29 -24.02 -5.92
C GLY A 106 -10.19 -22.55 -6.34
N ASN A 107 -10.71 -21.66 -5.50
CA ASN A 107 -10.64 -20.21 -5.73
C ASN A 107 -9.39 -19.55 -5.09
N GLN A 108 -8.60 -20.29 -4.33
CA GLN A 108 -7.43 -19.77 -3.67
C GLN A 108 -6.19 -19.88 -4.57
N GLU A 109 -5.54 -18.76 -4.84
CA GLU A 109 -4.26 -18.70 -5.53
C GLU A 109 -3.13 -18.63 -4.51
N ILE A 110 -2.09 -19.42 -4.72
CA ILE A 110 -0.99 -19.63 -3.77
C ILE A 110 0.35 -19.49 -4.49
N LEU A 111 1.29 -18.76 -3.87
CA LEU A 111 2.71 -18.80 -4.18
C LEU A 111 3.41 -19.46 -3.00
N SER A 112 4.10 -20.56 -3.25
CA SER A 112 4.83 -21.29 -2.20
C SER A 112 6.24 -21.66 -2.65
N GLY A 113 7.18 -21.69 -1.70
CA GLY A 113 8.55 -22.01 -2.03
C GLY A 113 9.54 -21.72 -0.91
N ARG A 114 10.73 -21.28 -1.32
CA ARG A 114 11.84 -21.01 -0.40
C ARG A 114 12.24 -19.54 -0.45
N TRP A 115 12.74 -19.06 0.67
CA TRP A 115 13.42 -17.78 0.79
C TRP A 115 14.78 -17.97 1.47
N GLY A 116 15.70 -17.05 1.22
CA GLY A 116 16.96 -16.88 1.92
C GLY A 116 17.40 -15.43 1.82
N GLY A 117 18.39 -15.00 2.59
CA GLY A 117 18.84 -13.62 2.50
C GLY A 117 20.04 -13.29 3.37
N ASN A 118 20.53 -12.06 3.18
CA ASN A 118 21.67 -11.53 3.91
C ASN A 118 21.31 -10.20 4.57
N VAL A 119 21.98 -9.89 5.66
CA VAL A 119 21.89 -8.56 6.28
C VAL A 119 22.40 -7.52 5.30
N ILE A 120 21.65 -6.44 5.13
CA ILE A 120 21.94 -5.38 4.16
C ILE A 120 23.41 -4.92 4.26
N ASN A 121 24.07 -4.76 3.12
CA ASN A 121 25.47 -4.35 2.99
C ASN A 121 26.48 -5.27 3.68
N THR A 122 26.11 -6.52 3.97
CA THR A 122 27.01 -7.51 4.57
C THR A 122 26.84 -8.86 3.90
N ILE A 123 27.72 -9.81 4.24
CA ILE A 123 27.59 -11.23 3.88
C ILE A 123 26.96 -12.08 5.00
N ALA A 124 26.56 -11.43 6.11
CA ALA A 124 25.95 -12.15 7.23
C ALA A 124 24.58 -12.71 6.84
N ASP A 125 24.40 -14.00 7.03
CA ASP A 125 23.17 -14.71 6.69
C ASP A 125 22.03 -14.30 7.64
N CYS A 126 20.87 -14.00 7.09
CA CYS A 126 19.63 -13.78 7.84
C CYS A 126 18.82 -15.07 8.08
N GLY A 127 19.28 -16.18 7.54
CA GLY A 127 18.58 -17.45 7.54
C GLY A 127 17.86 -17.74 6.22
N THR A 128 17.32 -18.93 6.18
CA THR A 128 16.55 -19.48 5.06
C THR A 128 15.31 -20.19 5.56
N GLY A 129 14.35 -20.41 4.70
CA GLY A 129 13.14 -21.12 5.09
C GLY A 129 12.15 -21.32 3.96
N THR A 130 10.99 -21.80 4.33
CA THR A 130 9.84 -21.91 3.44
C THR A 130 8.89 -20.72 3.65
N ILE A 131 8.14 -20.40 2.60
CA ILE A 131 7.16 -19.33 2.60
C ILE A 131 5.94 -19.75 1.80
N VAL A 132 4.78 -19.35 2.27
CA VAL A 132 3.50 -19.52 1.58
C VAL A 132 2.78 -18.19 1.57
N LEU A 133 2.42 -17.73 0.39
CA LEU A 133 1.68 -16.50 0.15
C LEU A 133 0.35 -16.84 -0.50
N THR A 134 -0.70 -16.15 -0.11
CA THR A 134 -2.02 -16.20 -0.73
C THR A 134 -2.32 -14.87 -1.42
N ARG A 135 -3.02 -14.93 -2.55
CA ARG A 135 -3.48 -13.71 -3.21
C ARG A 135 -4.50 -12.99 -2.34
N ILE A 136 -4.34 -11.69 -2.19
CA ILE A 136 -5.29 -10.81 -1.52
C ILE A 136 -5.83 -9.77 -2.50
N LYS A 137 -7.02 -9.25 -2.23
CA LYS A 137 -7.67 -8.24 -3.09
C LYS A 137 -7.06 -6.86 -2.90
N GLU A 138 -6.67 -6.54 -1.67
CA GLU A 138 -6.15 -5.22 -1.30
C GLU A 138 -4.90 -5.35 -0.42
N SER A 139 -3.97 -4.41 -0.61
CA SER A 139 -2.78 -4.27 0.23
C SER A 139 -3.12 -3.67 1.59
N ALA A 140 -2.43 -4.13 2.64
CA ALA A 140 -2.38 -3.43 3.92
C ALA A 140 -1.56 -2.14 3.83
N PHE A 141 -0.62 -2.07 2.87
CA PHE A 141 0.25 -0.93 2.58
C PHE A 141 -0.26 -0.21 1.34
N LYS A 142 -1.36 0.50 1.48
CA LYS A 142 -1.85 1.40 0.42
C LYS A 142 -0.80 2.49 0.20
N GLU A 143 -0.58 2.89 -1.04
CA GLU A 143 0.10 4.16 -1.31
C GLU A 143 -0.82 5.27 -0.78
N ILE A 144 -0.50 5.75 0.43
CA ILE A 144 -1.22 6.85 1.04
C ILE A 144 -0.51 8.12 0.59
N PRO A 145 -1.20 9.05 -0.08
CA PRO A 145 -0.62 10.33 -0.43
C PRO A 145 0.00 11.02 0.79
N GLU A 146 1.27 11.38 0.70
CA GLU A 146 1.98 12.12 1.74
C GLU A 146 2.18 13.58 1.32
N ILE A 147 1.77 14.49 2.19
CA ILE A 147 1.92 15.93 1.98
C ILE A 147 2.89 16.46 3.03
N LYS A 148 4.05 16.90 2.58
CA LYS A 148 5.05 17.52 3.42
C LYS A 148 4.66 18.96 3.71
N VAL A 149 4.62 19.30 4.99
CA VAL A 149 4.22 20.61 5.49
C VAL A 149 5.20 21.12 6.55
N ASP A 150 5.38 22.43 6.62
CA ASP A 150 6.02 23.12 7.75
C ASP A 150 5.03 23.19 8.94
N THR A 151 5.41 23.87 10.01
CA THR A 151 4.56 24.02 11.20
C THR A 151 3.29 24.80 10.89
N GLY A 152 2.21 24.43 11.54
CA GLY A 152 0.97 25.20 11.51
C GLY A 152 -0.29 24.36 11.62
N GLU A 153 -1.40 25.06 11.47
CA GLU A 153 -2.72 24.49 11.37
C GLU A 153 -3.04 24.19 9.91
N ILE A 154 -3.51 22.97 9.65
CA ILE A 154 -3.94 22.52 8.35
C ILE A 154 -5.45 22.46 8.37
N ARG A 155 -6.07 23.23 7.48
CA ARG A 155 -7.52 23.18 7.25
C ARG A 155 -7.85 22.11 6.23
N LEU A 156 -8.84 21.28 6.55
CA LEU A 156 -9.36 20.20 5.74
C LEU A 156 -10.84 20.47 5.44
N ASP A 157 -11.18 20.63 4.18
CA ASP A 157 -12.55 20.87 3.72
C ASP A 157 -12.98 19.69 2.84
N PHE A 158 -13.96 18.90 3.30
CA PHE A 158 -14.55 17.78 2.58
C PHE A 158 -15.83 18.23 1.87
N TYR A 159 -15.90 17.99 0.59
CA TYR A 159 -17.05 18.26 -0.26
C TYR A 159 -17.54 16.97 -0.93
N ASP A 160 -18.78 16.96 -1.36
CA ASP A 160 -19.22 16.01 -2.37
C ASP A 160 -18.47 16.25 -3.68
N ASN A 161 -18.04 15.17 -4.37
CA ASN A 161 -17.12 15.29 -5.51
C ASN A 161 -17.83 15.57 -6.83
N ALA A 162 -19.10 15.21 -6.98
CA ALA A 162 -19.81 15.31 -8.25
C ALA A 162 -21.29 15.62 -8.08
N GLU A 163 -22.13 14.62 -8.07
CA GLU A 163 -23.56 14.74 -7.83
C GLU A 163 -23.83 14.49 -6.34
N ILE A 164 -24.63 15.39 -5.74
CA ILE A 164 -25.01 15.25 -4.33
C ILE A 164 -25.99 14.11 -4.22
N ASP A 165 -25.47 12.90 -4.02
CA ASP A 165 -26.21 11.65 -4.06
C ASP A 165 -26.51 11.06 -2.67
N GLY A 166 -26.13 11.77 -1.63
CA GLY A 166 -26.40 11.41 -0.24
C GLY A 166 -25.27 10.69 0.47
N ASP A 167 -24.06 10.75 -0.08
CA ASP A 167 -22.85 10.25 0.55
C ASP A 167 -22.67 10.78 1.97
N SER A 168 -22.33 9.89 2.90
CA SER A 168 -22.00 10.24 4.29
C SER A 168 -20.67 9.59 4.68
N ILE A 169 -19.87 10.34 5.44
CA ILE A 169 -18.53 9.94 5.84
C ILE A 169 -18.32 10.05 7.34
N SER A 170 -17.41 9.26 7.85
CA SER A 170 -16.72 9.47 9.13
C SER A 170 -15.25 9.76 8.87
N VAL A 171 -14.63 10.55 9.75
CA VAL A 171 -13.22 10.91 9.64
C VAL A 171 -12.48 10.54 10.91
N LEU A 172 -11.38 9.80 10.75
CA LEU A 172 -10.44 9.50 11.81
C LEU A 172 -9.15 10.30 11.62
N VAL A 173 -8.59 10.76 12.73
CA VAL A 173 -7.24 11.34 12.80
C VAL A 173 -6.39 10.45 13.68
N ASN A 174 -5.31 9.92 13.12
CA ASN A 174 -4.42 8.97 13.81
C ASN A 174 -5.21 7.79 14.44
N LYS A 175 -6.14 7.22 13.66
CA LYS A 175 -7.05 6.14 14.08
C LYS A 175 -8.08 6.51 15.15
N LYS A 176 -8.15 7.78 15.55
CA LYS A 176 -9.18 8.27 16.51
C LYS A 176 -10.31 8.92 15.74
N LEU A 177 -11.55 8.49 15.97
CA LEU A 177 -12.75 9.06 15.36
C LEU A 177 -12.93 10.51 15.81
N VAL A 178 -13.03 11.43 14.83
CA VAL A 178 -13.16 12.88 15.07
C VAL A 178 -14.48 13.41 14.52
N LEU A 179 -14.88 12.93 13.34
CA LEU A 179 -16.17 13.25 12.73
C LEU A 179 -16.91 11.95 12.44
N THR A 180 -18.22 11.93 12.67
CA THR A 180 -19.05 10.75 12.45
C THR A 180 -20.32 11.11 11.70
N HIS A 181 -20.74 10.24 10.76
CA HIS A 181 -21.98 10.31 10.00
C HIS A 181 -22.24 11.70 9.39
N GLN A 182 -21.22 12.33 8.82
CA GLN A 182 -21.33 13.63 8.20
C GLN A 182 -21.75 13.49 6.74
N ARG A 183 -22.89 14.07 6.38
CA ARG A 183 -23.36 14.07 4.99
C ARG A 183 -22.54 15.05 4.14
N LEU A 184 -22.00 14.58 3.04
CA LEU A 184 -21.32 15.40 2.04
C LEU A 184 -22.34 16.28 1.28
N THR A 185 -21.94 17.49 0.97
CA THR A 185 -22.75 18.46 0.23
C THR A 185 -21.83 19.42 -0.55
N ALA A 186 -22.45 20.39 -1.24
CA ALA A 186 -21.70 21.51 -1.86
C ALA A 186 -21.09 22.46 -0.81
N LYS A 187 -21.52 22.40 0.46
CA LYS A 187 -20.87 23.12 1.57
C LYS A 187 -19.85 22.20 2.22
N PRO A 188 -18.65 22.71 2.56
CA PRO A 188 -17.61 21.87 3.14
C PRO A 188 -17.95 21.44 4.58
N ILE A 189 -17.58 20.21 4.89
CA ILE A 189 -17.34 19.79 6.26
C ILE A 189 -15.90 20.19 6.57
N THR A 190 -15.73 21.17 7.47
CA THR A 190 -14.41 21.73 7.77
C THR A 190 -13.89 21.18 9.09
N MET A 191 -12.63 20.75 9.10
CA MET A 191 -11.88 20.42 10.31
C MET A 191 -10.45 20.92 10.23
N TYR A 192 -9.75 20.89 11.37
CA TYR A 192 -8.38 21.36 11.48
C TYR A 192 -7.52 20.30 12.16
N VAL A 193 -6.30 20.15 11.66
CA VAL A 193 -5.25 19.33 12.29
C VAL A 193 -3.98 20.15 12.43
N ARG A 194 -3.19 19.87 13.47
CA ARG A 194 -1.97 20.61 13.75
C ARG A 194 -0.75 19.75 13.48
N ILE A 195 0.21 20.32 12.77
CA ILE A 195 1.55 19.79 12.55
C ILE A 195 2.57 20.73 13.20
N ASP A 196 3.48 20.18 13.97
CA ASP A 196 4.58 20.89 14.61
C ASP A 196 5.71 19.90 14.98
N PRO A 197 6.88 20.34 15.49
CA PRO A 197 7.98 19.44 15.87
C PRO A 197 7.61 18.39 16.94
N GLN A 198 6.55 18.60 17.73
CA GLN A 198 6.04 17.64 18.71
C GLN A 198 4.99 16.69 18.09
N ASN A 199 4.30 17.15 17.04
CA ASN A 199 3.30 16.40 16.29
C ASN A 199 3.71 16.32 14.83
N THR A 200 4.75 15.55 14.56
CA THR A 200 5.42 15.50 13.24
C THR A 200 4.63 14.71 12.19
N PHE A 201 3.53 14.06 12.57
CA PHE A 201 2.76 13.19 11.71
C PHE A 201 1.27 13.28 12.02
N GLN A 202 0.43 13.37 10.97
CA GLN A 202 -1.01 13.23 11.08
C GLN A 202 -1.53 12.37 9.91
N GLU A 203 -2.25 11.31 10.23
CA GLU A 203 -2.94 10.47 9.26
C GLU A 203 -4.44 10.74 9.32
N ILE A 204 -5.01 11.11 8.19
CA ILE A 204 -6.44 11.34 8.03
C ILE A 204 -7.02 10.18 7.26
N GLU A 205 -8.03 9.52 7.82
CA GLU A 205 -8.74 8.42 7.19
C GLU A 205 -10.22 8.80 7.04
N MET A 206 -10.70 8.78 5.80
CA MET A 206 -12.11 8.97 5.47
C MET A 206 -12.75 7.60 5.24
N VAL A 207 -13.78 7.32 5.99
CA VAL A 207 -14.56 6.06 5.92
C VAL A 207 -15.94 6.38 5.33
N ALA A 208 -16.37 5.61 4.34
CA ALA A 208 -17.75 5.67 3.85
C ALA A 208 -18.70 5.07 4.89
N GLU A 209 -19.74 5.82 5.25
CA GLU A 209 -20.81 5.33 6.11
C GLU A 209 -21.98 4.77 5.29
N ASN A 210 -22.09 5.21 4.06
CA ASN A 210 -22.97 4.69 3.03
C ASN A 210 -22.32 4.89 1.66
N LEU A 211 -22.95 4.40 0.61
CA LEU A 211 -22.43 4.53 -0.76
C LEU A 211 -23.25 5.52 -1.60
N GLY A 212 -24.12 6.31 -0.96
CA GLY A 212 -25.03 7.19 -1.68
C GLY A 212 -25.95 6.41 -2.63
N SER A 213 -26.50 7.08 -3.62
CA SER A 213 -27.24 6.46 -4.72
C SER A 213 -26.34 6.04 -5.90
N ILE A 214 -25.08 6.51 -5.93
CA ILE A 214 -24.10 6.28 -7.01
C ILE A 214 -22.76 5.83 -6.40
N PRO A 215 -22.56 4.52 -6.16
CA PRO A 215 -21.27 4.02 -5.65
C PRO A 215 -20.09 4.25 -6.61
N PRO A 216 -18.86 4.43 -6.09
CA PRO A 216 -18.44 4.46 -4.68
C PRO A 216 -18.72 5.82 -4.01
N ASN A 217 -18.69 5.87 -2.67
CA ASN A 217 -18.70 7.14 -1.93
C ASN A 217 -17.44 7.94 -2.30
N THR A 218 -17.62 9.16 -2.78
CA THR A 218 -16.54 10.00 -3.26
C THR A 218 -16.58 11.39 -2.63
N ALA A 219 -15.40 11.88 -2.25
CA ALA A 219 -15.23 13.22 -1.70
C ALA A 219 -14.10 13.97 -2.39
N LEU A 220 -14.27 15.26 -2.55
CA LEU A 220 -13.19 16.18 -2.84
C LEU A 220 -12.68 16.76 -1.51
N LEU A 221 -11.44 16.40 -1.15
CA LEU A 221 -10.74 17.01 -0.01
C LEU A 221 -9.87 18.17 -0.49
N ILE A 222 -10.17 19.35 0.00
CA ILE A 222 -9.35 20.53 -0.15
C ILE A 222 -8.54 20.75 1.12
N ILE A 223 -7.22 20.78 0.98
CA ILE A 223 -6.26 20.93 2.05
C ILE A 223 -5.63 22.32 1.94
N THR A 224 -5.68 23.09 3.01
CA THR A 224 -5.01 24.39 3.09
C THR A 224 -3.97 24.36 4.22
N ALA A 225 -2.70 24.44 3.86
CA ALA A 225 -1.56 24.45 4.77
C ALA A 225 -0.75 25.75 4.52
N GLY A 226 -0.96 26.74 5.36
CA GLY A 226 -0.41 28.09 5.16
C GLY A 226 -0.89 28.71 3.84
N LYS A 227 0.07 28.99 2.94
CA LYS A 227 -0.22 29.53 1.59
C LYS A 227 -0.40 28.44 0.52
N LYS A 228 -0.17 27.18 0.86
CA LYS A 228 -0.30 26.06 -0.08
C LYS A 228 -1.70 25.48 -0.01
N ARG A 229 -2.21 25.10 -1.20
CA ARG A 229 -3.51 24.45 -1.34
C ARG A 229 -3.36 23.21 -2.19
N TYR A 230 -3.92 22.10 -1.73
CA TYR A 230 -3.91 20.82 -2.43
C TYR A 230 -5.34 20.34 -2.62
N GLN A 231 -5.55 19.53 -3.65
CA GLN A 231 -6.83 18.87 -3.92
C GLN A 231 -6.58 17.37 -4.04
N LEU A 232 -7.36 16.60 -3.33
CA LEU A 232 -7.35 15.14 -3.39
C LEU A 232 -8.77 14.65 -3.65
N PHE A 233 -8.90 13.75 -4.62
CA PHE A 233 -10.12 13.00 -4.83
C PHE A 233 -10.03 11.72 -4.02
N LEU A 234 -10.90 11.61 -3.04
CA LEU A 234 -11.00 10.47 -2.15
C LEU A 234 -12.14 9.57 -2.60
N SER A 235 -11.87 8.28 -2.65
CA SER A 235 -12.90 7.28 -2.95
C SER A 235 -12.84 6.19 -1.89
N SER A 236 -13.94 5.95 -1.24
CA SER A 236 -14.09 4.90 -0.23
C SER A 236 -15.29 4.00 -0.53
N THR A 237 -15.22 2.77 -0.04
CA THR A 237 -16.28 1.78 -0.11
C THR A 237 -16.52 1.21 1.29
N GLU A 238 -17.54 0.39 1.49
CA GLU A 238 -17.78 -0.29 2.77
C GLU A 238 -16.56 -1.07 3.31
N SER A 239 -15.65 -1.46 2.41
CA SER A 239 -14.45 -2.25 2.74
C SER A 239 -13.14 -1.48 2.60
N LYS A 240 -13.16 -0.23 2.12
CA LYS A 240 -11.95 0.53 1.78
C LYS A 240 -12.08 2.00 2.14
N SER A 241 -11.27 2.44 3.10
CA SER A 241 -11.11 3.86 3.46
C SER A 241 -10.18 4.60 2.50
N ALA A 242 -10.41 5.88 2.32
CA ALA A 242 -9.45 6.78 1.69
C ALA A 242 -8.58 7.45 2.75
N MET A 243 -7.29 7.62 2.44
CA MET A 243 -6.31 8.14 3.41
C MET A 243 -5.43 9.21 2.80
N VAL A 244 -4.94 10.13 3.67
CA VAL A 244 -3.87 11.09 3.36
C VAL A 244 -3.03 11.30 4.61
N ARG A 245 -1.72 11.51 4.43
CA ARG A 245 -0.76 11.79 5.51
C ARG A 245 -0.18 13.18 5.38
N PHE A 246 -0.05 13.83 6.52
CA PHE A 246 0.73 15.06 6.65
C PHE A 246 1.98 14.73 7.45
N VAL A 247 3.14 15.09 6.89
CA VAL A 247 4.45 14.85 7.51
C VAL A 247 5.14 16.18 7.69
N TYR A 248 5.63 16.43 8.91
CA TYR A 248 6.44 17.61 9.20
C TYR A 248 7.75 17.55 8.42
N ASP A 249 8.03 18.60 7.69
CA ASP A 249 9.28 18.79 6.97
C ASP A 249 9.74 20.23 7.16
N ASN A 250 10.81 20.40 7.92
CA ASN A 250 11.39 21.71 8.21
C ASN A 250 11.79 22.48 6.94
N ASP A 251 12.13 21.77 5.87
CA ASP A 251 12.52 22.34 4.58
C ASP A 251 11.37 22.62 3.64
N ALA A 252 10.15 22.18 3.98
CA ALA A 252 8.96 22.40 3.16
C ALA A 252 8.62 23.90 2.98
N GLY A 253 9.09 24.76 3.90
CA GLY A 253 8.98 26.21 3.83
C GLY A 253 10.08 26.90 3.03
N LEU A 254 11.24 26.26 2.87
CA LEU A 254 12.44 26.87 2.27
C LEU A 254 12.51 26.77 0.75
N ASN A 255 11.69 25.92 0.12
CA ASN A 255 11.62 25.78 -1.35
C ASN A 255 10.88 26.95 -2.03
N LYS A 256 11.20 28.19 -1.63
CA LYS A 256 10.77 29.42 -2.26
C LYS A 256 11.95 30.37 -2.51
N LYS A 257 12.92 29.92 -3.31
CA LYS A 257 13.80 30.83 -4.06
C LYS A 257 14.49 30.00 -5.16
N LEU A 258 13.88 29.92 -6.29
CA LEU A 258 14.54 29.89 -7.60
C LEU A 258 13.58 30.55 -8.59
#